data_4bad66310dc128f6b247f0d468151525
#
_entry.id   4bad66310dc128f6b247f0d468151525
#
_cell.length_a   1.000
_cell.length_b   1.000
_cell.length_c   1.000
_cell.angle_alpha   90.00
_cell.angle_beta   90.00
_cell.angle_gamma   90.00
#
_symmetry.space_group_name_H-M   'P 1'
#
loop_
_entity.id
_entity.type
_entity.pdbx_description
1 polymer ?
#
loop_
_entity_poly.entity_id
_entity_poly.type
_entity_poly.pdbx_seq_one_letter_code
_entity_poly.pdbx_strand_id
1 'polypeptide(L)'
;QQTGDYIDRYALGEAAKVLYEFFWGDLCDWYIELVKSRLLAGAEANSKLVAQQTLGFVLDGILKLIHPFMPHVTSEIWQTFTQATEGNDISIQTYPIADTSLIDTELDREFELLIGVIRTTRNLRAEADIKPLTKVTLIVQSDNEIERQILERGKTYICDLAKVAELTIVDKLAEEPASSLAEPLGTRIASVFATVQLILPLTGVVDIDAFKAKIQKKIDKIDKEIASTNARLSNSKFVERATPEVVQEAKDSLVELEKQREILLERLQQF
;
A
#
# COMPACT_ATOMS: atom_id res chain seq x y z
N GLN A 1 16.46 13.14 -10.79
CA GLN A 1 16.40 13.62 -12.17
C GLN A 1 15.11 14.41 -12.40
N GLN A 2 13.91 13.83 -12.23
CA GLN A 2 12.61 14.50 -12.47
C GLN A 2 12.50 15.87 -11.78
N THR A 3 12.95 15.99 -10.54
CA THR A 3 12.93 17.27 -9.80
C THR A 3 13.77 18.34 -10.49
N GLY A 4 14.99 17.99 -10.94
CA GLY A 4 15.84 18.90 -11.69
C GLY A 4 15.18 19.33 -13.01
N ASP A 5 14.65 18.38 -13.77
CA ASP A 5 13.95 18.62 -15.03
C ASP A 5 12.74 19.58 -14.86
N TYR A 6 12.01 19.49 -13.73
CA TYR A 6 10.91 20.40 -13.42
C TYR A 6 11.40 21.79 -13.00
N ILE A 7 12.49 21.88 -12.22
CA ILE A 7 13.07 23.16 -11.83
C ILE A 7 13.58 23.91 -13.05
N ASP A 8 14.27 23.24 -13.98
CA ASP A 8 14.80 23.83 -15.23
C ASP A 8 13.69 24.38 -16.13
N ARG A 9 12.47 23.83 -16.03
CA ARG A 9 11.29 24.31 -16.76
C ARG A 9 10.45 25.31 -15.95
N TYR A 10 10.92 25.73 -14.79
CA TYR A 10 10.17 26.59 -13.86
C TYR A 10 8.83 25.98 -13.38
N ALA A 11 8.66 24.67 -13.45
CA ALA A 11 7.48 23.93 -12.97
C ALA A 11 7.67 23.57 -11.49
N LEU A 12 7.74 24.60 -10.62
CA LEU A 12 8.11 24.42 -9.21
C LEU A 12 7.07 23.63 -8.41
N GLY A 13 5.78 23.72 -8.78
CA GLY A 13 4.72 22.95 -8.14
C GLY A 13 4.88 21.44 -8.35
N GLU A 14 5.19 21.04 -9.58
CA GLU A 14 5.47 19.65 -9.96
C GLU A 14 6.74 19.14 -9.30
N ALA A 15 7.79 19.94 -9.23
CA ALA A 15 9.02 19.60 -8.53
C ALA A 15 8.75 19.33 -7.04
N ALA A 16 8.01 20.21 -6.37
CA ALA A 16 7.63 20.02 -4.96
C ALA A 16 6.76 18.78 -4.75
N LYS A 17 5.83 18.51 -5.67
CA LYS A 17 4.96 17.33 -5.62
C LYS A 17 5.75 16.03 -5.70
N VAL A 18 6.66 15.89 -6.66
CA VAL A 18 7.50 14.70 -6.82
C VAL A 18 8.37 14.46 -5.58
N LEU A 19 8.95 15.54 -5.01
CA LEU A 19 9.72 15.45 -3.76
C LEU A 19 8.87 14.99 -2.58
N TYR A 20 7.64 15.51 -2.47
CA TYR A 20 6.71 15.12 -1.43
C TYR A 20 6.29 13.65 -1.56
N GLU A 21 5.96 13.20 -2.78
CA GLU A 21 5.58 11.83 -3.06
C GLU A 21 6.71 10.85 -2.73
N PHE A 22 7.95 11.15 -3.13
CA PHE A 22 9.11 10.35 -2.77
C PHE A 22 9.36 10.33 -1.26
N PHE A 23 9.33 11.50 -0.61
CA PHE A 23 9.62 11.59 0.83
C PHE A 23 8.61 10.80 1.67
N TRP A 24 7.32 10.98 1.42
CA TRP A 24 6.28 10.28 2.17
C TRP A 24 6.05 8.86 1.66
N GLY A 25 5.87 8.71 0.34
CA GLY A 25 5.48 7.45 -0.28
C GLY A 25 6.59 6.39 -0.26
N ASP A 26 7.81 6.76 -0.64
CA ASP A 26 8.90 5.79 -0.77
C ASP A 26 9.80 5.74 0.46
N LEU A 27 10.26 6.90 0.94
CA LEU A 27 11.19 6.93 2.07
C LEU A 27 10.49 6.62 3.40
N CYS A 28 9.42 7.36 3.77
CA CYS A 28 8.80 7.22 5.08
C CYS A 28 7.92 5.97 5.19
N ASP A 29 7.03 5.75 4.23
CA ASP A 29 6.06 4.65 4.30
C ASP A 29 6.70 3.28 4.04
N TRP A 30 7.79 3.23 3.26
CA TRP A 30 8.40 1.97 2.89
C TRP A 30 9.83 1.81 3.38
N TYR A 31 10.77 2.64 2.93
CA TYR A 31 12.20 2.38 3.21
C TYR A 31 12.49 2.36 4.71
N ILE A 32 12.03 3.34 5.46
CA ILE A 32 12.22 3.40 6.92
C ILE A 32 11.63 2.17 7.60
N GLU A 33 10.44 1.73 7.19
CA GLU A 33 9.80 0.54 7.75
C GLU A 33 10.58 -0.75 7.42
N LEU A 34 11.05 -0.88 6.17
CA LEU A 34 11.84 -2.04 5.73
C LEU A 34 13.17 -2.18 6.47
N VAL A 35 13.85 -1.08 6.79
CA VAL A 35 15.15 -1.12 7.45
C VAL A 35 15.08 -1.16 8.97
N LYS A 36 13.91 -1.01 9.60
CA LYS A 36 13.75 -1.00 11.06
C LYS A 36 14.42 -2.22 11.74
N SER A 37 14.17 -3.41 11.24
CA SER A 37 14.74 -4.64 11.80
C SER A 37 16.28 -4.64 11.76
N ARG A 38 16.87 -4.03 10.73
CA ARG A 38 18.32 -3.90 10.56
C ARG A 38 18.95 -2.83 11.47
N LEU A 39 18.15 -1.88 11.95
CA LEU A 39 18.61 -0.78 12.83
C LEU A 39 18.50 -1.12 14.32
N LEU A 40 17.74 -2.16 14.69
CA LEU A 40 17.53 -2.55 16.09
C LEU A 40 18.80 -3.10 16.74
N ALA A 41 18.78 -3.14 18.07
CA ALA A 41 19.81 -3.81 18.85
C ALA A 41 19.81 -5.32 18.56
N GLY A 42 20.99 -5.88 18.30
CA GLY A 42 21.14 -7.30 17.96
C GLY A 42 21.11 -7.62 16.46
N ALA A 43 20.88 -6.64 15.60
CA ALA A 43 21.07 -6.81 14.17
C ALA A 43 22.55 -7.07 13.82
N GLU A 44 22.80 -7.78 12.72
CA GLU A 44 24.14 -8.01 12.23
C GLU A 44 24.85 -6.68 11.94
N ALA A 45 26.08 -6.52 12.45
CA ALA A 45 26.78 -5.23 12.49
C ALA A 45 26.99 -4.59 11.11
N ASN A 46 27.37 -5.38 10.10
CA ASN A 46 27.58 -4.89 8.74
C ASN A 46 26.26 -4.50 8.07
N SER A 47 25.20 -5.30 8.27
CA SER A 47 23.86 -4.99 7.78
C SER A 47 23.34 -3.68 8.38
N LYS A 48 23.55 -3.45 9.67
CA LYS A 48 23.18 -2.21 10.36
C LYS A 48 23.96 -1.01 9.82
N LEU A 49 25.29 -1.16 9.64
CA LEU A 49 26.14 -0.11 9.09
C LEU A 49 25.70 0.32 7.69
N VAL A 50 25.46 -0.65 6.80
CA VAL A 50 24.97 -0.38 5.44
C VAL A 50 23.62 0.34 5.48
N ALA A 51 22.69 -0.11 6.33
CA ALA A 51 21.38 0.54 6.46
C ALA A 51 21.51 2.00 6.95
N GLN A 52 22.39 2.25 7.93
CA GLN A 52 22.65 3.61 8.43
C GLN A 52 23.29 4.50 7.37
N GLN A 53 24.27 4.01 6.64
CA GLN A 53 24.94 4.76 5.56
C GLN A 53 23.98 5.10 4.43
N THR A 54 23.16 4.13 4.01
CA THR A 54 22.16 4.35 2.97
C THR A 54 21.12 5.37 3.41
N LEU A 55 20.59 5.24 4.63
CA LEU A 55 19.62 6.19 5.17
C LEU A 55 20.22 7.60 5.29
N GLY A 56 21.47 7.71 5.75
CA GLY A 56 22.19 8.97 5.83
C GLY A 56 22.40 9.62 4.47
N PHE A 57 22.81 8.84 3.46
CA PHE A 57 22.96 9.31 2.10
C PHE A 57 21.65 9.84 1.50
N VAL A 58 20.56 9.07 1.67
CA VAL A 58 19.23 9.47 1.18
C VAL A 58 18.73 10.71 1.92
N LEU A 59 18.93 10.79 3.24
CA LEU A 59 18.49 11.93 4.05
C LEU A 59 19.24 13.22 3.63
N ASP A 60 20.55 13.16 3.45
CA ASP A 60 21.34 14.30 2.97
C ASP A 60 20.85 14.80 1.61
N GLY A 61 20.64 13.84 0.68
CA GLY A 61 20.14 14.15 -0.67
C GLY A 61 18.75 14.80 -0.65
N ILE A 62 17.81 14.22 0.09
CA ILE A 62 16.43 14.74 0.11
C ILE A 62 16.34 16.11 0.82
N LEU A 63 17.11 16.34 1.88
CA LEU A 63 17.19 17.65 2.52
C LEU A 63 17.68 18.73 1.56
N LYS A 64 18.71 18.45 0.77
CA LYS A 64 19.23 19.36 -0.25
C LYS A 64 18.21 19.60 -1.37
N LEU A 65 17.49 18.55 -1.82
CA LEU A 65 16.45 18.66 -2.85
C LEU A 65 15.26 19.50 -2.38
N ILE A 66 14.86 19.37 -1.10
CA ILE A 66 13.72 20.10 -0.52
C ILE A 66 14.11 21.53 -0.09
N HIS A 67 15.39 21.80 0.15
CA HIS A 67 15.84 23.09 0.69
C HIS A 67 15.34 24.34 -0.06
N PRO A 68 15.26 24.39 -1.38
CA PRO A 68 14.69 25.54 -2.09
C PRO A 68 13.22 25.84 -1.77
N PHE A 69 12.46 24.84 -1.29
CA PHE A 69 11.05 24.96 -0.95
C PHE A 69 10.84 25.21 0.55
N MET A 70 11.70 24.65 1.39
CA MET A 70 11.56 24.66 2.86
C MET A 70 12.91 24.99 3.55
N PRO A 71 13.49 26.18 3.31
CA PRO A 71 14.88 26.46 3.69
C PRO A 71 15.15 26.36 5.20
N HIS A 72 14.27 26.88 6.05
CA HIS A 72 14.51 26.93 7.49
C HIS A 72 14.55 25.55 8.15
N VAL A 73 13.55 24.70 7.88
CA VAL A 73 13.45 23.37 8.50
C VAL A 73 14.56 22.44 7.99
N THR A 74 14.89 22.51 6.71
CA THR A 74 15.97 21.69 6.13
C THR A 74 17.34 22.10 6.61
N SER A 75 17.60 23.40 6.81
CA SER A 75 18.84 23.89 7.40
C SER A 75 19.04 23.39 8.82
N GLU A 76 18.02 23.51 9.67
CA GLU A 76 18.05 23.04 11.08
C GLU A 76 18.30 21.53 11.18
N ILE A 77 17.57 20.73 10.38
CA ILE A 77 17.74 19.27 10.37
C ILE A 77 19.14 18.91 9.85
N TRP A 78 19.57 19.53 8.77
CA TRP A 78 20.85 19.22 8.12
C TRP A 78 22.05 19.57 9.03
N GLN A 79 22.01 20.71 9.70
CA GLN A 79 23.04 21.12 10.66
C GLN A 79 23.13 20.13 11.82
N THR A 80 21.98 19.74 12.38
CA THR A 80 21.91 18.74 13.46
C THR A 80 22.43 17.38 12.99
N PHE A 81 22.02 16.94 11.81
CA PHE A 81 22.38 15.65 11.23
C PHE A 81 23.86 15.56 10.90
N THR A 82 24.43 16.60 10.27
CA THR A 82 25.83 16.62 9.83
C THR A 82 26.80 17.12 10.91
N GLN A 83 26.28 17.65 12.01
CA GLN A 83 27.05 18.36 13.04
C GLN A 83 27.90 19.50 12.41
N ALA A 84 27.32 20.20 11.44
CA ALA A 84 27.99 21.25 10.68
C ALA A 84 28.48 22.37 11.62
N THR A 85 29.71 22.84 11.35
CA THR A 85 30.31 23.98 12.07
C THR A 85 29.78 25.31 11.52
N GLU A 86 29.95 26.38 12.28
CA GLU A 86 29.59 27.74 11.87
C GLU A 86 30.19 28.08 10.48
N GLY A 87 29.38 28.62 9.58
CA GLY A 87 29.75 28.93 8.21
C GLY A 87 29.59 27.79 7.22
N ASN A 88 29.25 26.59 7.64
CA ASN A 88 28.89 25.48 6.77
C ASN A 88 27.37 25.24 6.85
N ASP A 89 26.65 25.64 5.82
CA ASP A 89 25.19 25.55 5.74
C ASP A 89 24.77 24.79 4.47
N ILE A 90 23.59 24.19 4.52
CA ILE A 90 23.02 23.41 3.40
C ILE A 90 22.85 24.27 2.15
N SER A 91 22.59 25.57 2.29
CA SER A 91 22.39 26.52 1.18
C SER A 91 23.61 26.71 0.28
N ILE A 92 24.81 26.45 0.79
CA ILE A 92 26.07 26.53 0.03
C ILE A 92 26.55 25.15 -0.48
N GLN A 93 25.79 24.09 -0.19
CA GLN A 93 26.13 22.75 -0.65
C GLN A 93 25.76 22.55 -2.13
N THR A 94 26.48 21.65 -2.79
CA THR A 94 26.15 21.28 -4.18
C THR A 94 24.76 20.64 -4.23
N TYR A 95 23.92 21.15 -5.13
CA TYR A 95 22.60 20.56 -5.39
C TYR A 95 22.74 19.14 -5.95
N PRO A 96 21.96 18.17 -5.49
CA PRO A 96 22.10 16.77 -5.90
C PRO A 96 21.87 16.58 -7.41
N ILE A 97 22.77 15.84 -8.04
CA ILE A 97 22.65 15.42 -9.43
C ILE A 97 22.35 13.91 -9.43
N ALA A 98 21.43 13.49 -10.28
CA ALA A 98 21.08 12.08 -10.40
C ALA A 98 22.26 11.26 -10.94
N ASP A 99 22.68 10.25 -10.19
CA ASP A 99 23.59 9.22 -10.67
C ASP A 99 22.78 8.09 -11.33
N THR A 100 22.73 8.12 -12.66
CA THR A 100 21.96 7.13 -13.42
C THR A 100 22.53 5.71 -13.34
N SER A 101 23.78 5.55 -12.89
CA SER A 101 24.37 4.22 -12.69
C SER A 101 23.77 3.45 -11.50
N LEU A 102 23.10 4.15 -10.60
CA LEU A 102 22.41 3.57 -9.45
C LEU A 102 20.97 3.13 -9.76
N ILE A 103 20.47 3.40 -10.96
CA ILE A 103 19.12 3.02 -11.39
C ILE A 103 19.12 1.55 -11.80
N ASP A 104 18.42 0.71 -11.03
CA ASP A 104 18.22 -0.70 -11.30
C ASP A 104 16.72 -0.99 -11.49
N THR A 105 16.31 -1.07 -12.76
CA THR A 105 14.90 -1.28 -13.12
C THR A 105 14.38 -2.68 -12.78
N GLU A 106 15.26 -3.66 -12.63
CA GLU A 106 14.86 -5.01 -12.19
C GLU A 106 14.60 -5.01 -10.70
N LEU A 107 15.47 -4.39 -9.93
CA LEU A 107 15.28 -4.21 -8.50
C LEU A 107 14.01 -3.39 -8.18
N ASP A 108 13.73 -2.35 -8.96
CA ASP A 108 12.49 -1.57 -8.82
C ASP A 108 11.24 -2.46 -8.98
N ARG A 109 11.21 -3.31 -10.00
CA ARG A 109 10.11 -4.27 -10.21
C ARG A 109 9.97 -5.29 -9.09
N GLU A 110 11.10 -5.78 -8.56
CA GLU A 110 11.09 -6.68 -7.41
C GLU A 110 10.46 -6.02 -6.19
N PHE A 111 10.83 -4.77 -5.90
CA PHE A 111 10.25 -4.01 -4.79
C PHE A 111 8.79 -3.65 -5.03
N GLU A 112 8.39 -3.27 -6.26
CA GLU A 112 6.99 -3.06 -6.60
C GLU A 112 6.12 -4.29 -6.33
N LEU A 113 6.61 -5.49 -6.68
CA LEU A 113 5.92 -6.73 -6.37
C LEU A 113 5.77 -6.96 -4.86
N LEU A 114 6.85 -6.81 -4.10
CA LEU A 114 6.82 -6.98 -2.64
C LEU A 114 5.88 -5.97 -1.96
N ILE A 115 5.98 -4.71 -2.33
CA ILE A 115 5.13 -3.63 -1.82
C ILE A 115 3.66 -3.88 -2.16
N GLY A 116 3.39 -4.30 -3.40
CA GLY A 116 2.05 -4.65 -3.86
C GLY A 116 1.42 -5.80 -3.07
N VAL A 117 2.17 -6.87 -2.84
CA VAL A 117 1.74 -8.01 -2.02
C VAL A 117 1.48 -7.59 -0.57
N ILE A 118 2.37 -6.80 0.03
CA ILE A 118 2.18 -6.29 1.41
C ILE A 118 0.94 -5.40 1.49
N ARG A 119 0.75 -4.48 0.55
CA ARG A 119 -0.40 -3.57 0.50
C ARG A 119 -1.71 -4.34 0.31
N THR A 120 -1.73 -5.28 -0.63
CA THR A 120 -2.91 -6.12 -0.89
C THR A 120 -3.27 -6.99 0.33
N THR A 121 -2.26 -7.55 1.01
CA THR A 121 -2.50 -8.29 2.26
C THR A 121 -3.08 -7.39 3.36
N ARG A 122 -2.57 -6.17 3.52
CA ARG A 122 -3.13 -5.19 4.46
C ARG A 122 -4.58 -4.83 4.12
N ASN A 123 -4.90 -4.69 2.84
CA ASN A 123 -6.26 -4.43 2.37
C ASN A 123 -7.19 -5.62 2.69
N LEU A 124 -6.78 -6.86 2.41
CA LEU A 124 -7.54 -8.05 2.79
C LEU A 124 -7.79 -8.11 4.29
N ARG A 125 -6.78 -7.81 5.12
CA ARG A 125 -6.94 -7.76 6.58
C ARG A 125 -7.95 -6.70 7.03
N ALA A 126 -7.87 -5.48 6.47
CA ALA A 126 -8.83 -4.41 6.75
C ALA A 126 -10.25 -4.78 6.31
N GLU A 127 -10.36 -5.43 5.19
CA GLU A 127 -11.60 -5.91 4.60
C GLU A 127 -12.27 -6.98 5.46
N ALA A 128 -11.47 -7.89 6.04
CA ALA A 128 -11.93 -8.90 7.00
C ALA A 128 -12.08 -8.37 8.44
N ASP A 129 -11.84 -7.06 8.67
CA ASP A 129 -11.88 -6.44 9.99
C ASP A 129 -10.92 -7.08 11.02
N ILE A 130 -9.79 -7.58 10.54
CA ILE A 130 -8.77 -8.21 11.39
C ILE A 130 -8.03 -7.13 12.18
N LYS A 131 -7.96 -7.31 13.49
CA LYS A 131 -7.25 -6.36 14.37
C LYS A 131 -5.79 -6.17 13.93
N PRO A 132 -5.23 -4.95 14.03
CA PRO A 132 -3.89 -4.63 13.51
C PRO A 132 -2.77 -5.56 14.00
N LEU A 133 -2.81 -6.01 15.24
CA LEU A 133 -1.78 -6.84 15.84
C LEU A 133 -1.99 -8.36 15.68
N THR A 134 -3.17 -8.79 15.20
CA THR A 134 -3.44 -10.21 14.97
C THR A 134 -2.60 -10.70 13.80
N LYS A 135 -1.81 -11.74 13.99
CA LYS A 135 -1.08 -12.39 12.92
C LYS A 135 -1.97 -13.36 12.16
N VAL A 136 -1.78 -13.45 10.85
CA VAL A 136 -2.59 -14.26 9.93
C VAL A 136 -1.69 -15.21 9.14
N THR A 137 -2.28 -16.29 8.63
CA THR A 137 -1.66 -17.11 7.58
C THR A 137 -1.96 -16.48 6.22
N LEU A 138 -0.99 -16.47 5.33
CA LEU A 138 -1.13 -15.98 3.96
C LEU A 138 -0.62 -17.03 2.99
N ILE A 139 -1.43 -17.33 1.99
CA ILE A 139 -1.02 -18.16 0.85
C ILE A 139 -0.91 -17.25 -0.35
N VAL A 140 0.22 -17.32 -1.03
CA VAL A 140 0.52 -16.54 -2.23
C VAL A 140 0.79 -17.50 -3.37
N GLN A 141 0.03 -17.36 -4.45
CA GLN A 141 0.16 -18.18 -5.63
C GLN A 141 0.65 -17.35 -6.81
N SER A 142 1.65 -17.86 -7.52
CA SER A 142 2.08 -17.34 -8.82
C SER A 142 2.62 -18.48 -9.70
N ASP A 143 2.19 -18.53 -10.94
CA ASP A 143 2.72 -19.46 -11.94
C ASP A 143 4.16 -19.07 -12.37
N ASN A 144 4.57 -17.82 -12.13
CA ASN A 144 5.88 -17.28 -12.48
C ASN A 144 6.93 -17.63 -11.40
N GLU A 145 7.94 -18.39 -11.78
CA GLU A 145 9.02 -18.82 -10.87
C GLU A 145 9.85 -17.64 -10.36
N ILE A 146 10.09 -16.61 -11.20
CA ILE A 146 10.84 -15.42 -10.80
C ILE A 146 10.10 -14.67 -9.69
N GLU A 147 8.78 -14.50 -9.83
CA GLU A 147 7.97 -13.87 -8.80
C GLU A 147 8.02 -14.64 -7.48
N ARG A 148 7.92 -15.98 -7.53
CA ARG A 148 8.03 -16.81 -6.32
C ARG A 148 9.38 -16.66 -5.65
N GLN A 149 10.47 -16.59 -6.41
CA GLN A 149 11.82 -16.36 -5.87
C GLN A 149 11.96 -14.98 -5.21
N ILE A 150 11.39 -13.92 -5.82
CA ILE A 150 11.34 -12.58 -5.24
C ILE A 150 10.58 -12.60 -3.92
N LEU A 151 9.41 -13.24 -3.90
CA LEU A 151 8.56 -13.33 -2.72
C LEU A 151 9.22 -14.13 -1.59
N GLU A 152 9.93 -15.23 -1.91
CA GLU A 152 10.70 -15.99 -0.90
C GLU A 152 11.87 -15.16 -0.34
N ARG A 153 12.60 -14.41 -1.16
CA ARG A 153 13.64 -13.48 -0.68
C ARG A 153 13.05 -12.37 0.19
N GLY A 154 11.85 -11.88 -0.15
CA GLY A 154 11.13 -10.84 0.58
C GLY A 154 10.26 -11.34 1.73
N LYS A 155 10.24 -12.64 2.03
CA LYS A 155 9.35 -13.27 3.01
C LYS A 155 9.34 -12.59 4.38
N THR A 156 10.50 -12.24 4.90
CA THR A 156 10.63 -11.54 6.19
C THR A 156 9.91 -10.19 6.17
N TYR A 157 10.07 -9.41 5.09
CA TYR A 157 9.39 -8.12 4.96
C TYR A 157 7.87 -8.27 4.88
N ILE A 158 7.39 -9.27 4.12
CA ILE A 158 5.95 -9.55 4.03
C ILE A 158 5.41 -9.93 5.42
N CYS A 159 6.08 -10.84 6.12
CA CYS A 159 5.65 -11.29 7.45
C CYS A 159 5.62 -10.14 8.46
N ASP A 160 6.65 -9.31 8.50
CA ASP A 160 6.76 -8.21 9.46
C ASP A 160 5.76 -7.08 9.17
N LEU A 161 5.70 -6.65 7.91
CA LEU A 161 4.93 -5.46 7.53
C LEU A 161 3.44 -5.73 7.31
N ALA A 162 3.06 -6.95 6.88
CA ALA A 162 1.67 -7.35 6.74
C ALA A 162 1.13 -8.13 7.95
N LYS A 163 1.95 -8.34 9.01
CA LYS A 163 1.59 -9.12 10.21
C LYS A 163 1.13 -10.54 9.84
N VAL A 164 1.94 -11.21 9.04
CA VAL A 164 1.76 -12.60 8.66
C VAL A 164 2.54 -13.49 9.62
N ALA A 165 1.91 -14.52 10.18
CA ALA A 165 2.55 -15.51 11.02
C ALA A 165 3.25 -16.58 10.17
N GLU A 166 2.54 -17.02 9.12
CA GLU A 166 2.97 -18.07 8.22
C GLU A 166 2.67 -17.66 6.78
N LEU A 167 3.70 -17.65 5.94
CA LEU A 167 3.62 -17.37 4.51
C LEU A 167 3.96 -18.62 3.73
N THR A 168 3.01 -19.08 2.92
CA THR A 168 3.19 -20.20 1.98
C THR A 168 3.16 -19.64 0.56
N ILE A 169 4.19 -19.93 -0.24
CA ILE A 169 4.29 -19.51 -1.64
C ILE A 169 4.21 -20.76 -2.52
N VAL A 170 3.27 -20.78 -3.46
CA VAL A 170 3.00 -21.95 -4.32
C VAL A 170 2.91 -21.56 -5.80
N ASP A 171 3.17 -22.50 -6.68
CA ASP A 171 2.95 -22.36 -8.11
C ASP A 171 1.46 -22.52 -8.47
N LYS A 172 0.82 -23.55 -7.93
CA LYS A 172 -0.61 -23.81 -8.08
C LYS A 172 -1.21 -24.19 -6.73
N LEU A 173 -2.40 -23.70 -6.46
CA LEU A 173 -3.21 -24.30 -5.41
C LEU A 173 -3.49 -25.75 -5.85
N ALA A 174 -3.12 -26.71 -5.04
CA ALA A 174 -3.52 -28.07 -5.28
C ALA A 174 -5.05 -28.09 -5.40
N GLU A 175 -5.56 -28.50 -6.57
CA GLU A 175 -6.93 -28.96 -6.67
C GLU A 175 -7.03 -30.10 -5.66
N GLU A 176 -7.79 -29.90 -4.60
CA GLU A 176 -7.88 -30.78 -3.45
C GLU A 176 -7.30 -32.19 -3.63
N PRO A 177 -6.25 -32.56 -2.93
CA PRO A 177 -6.15 -33.90 -2.44
C PRO A 177 -6.29 -33.88 -0.92
N ALA A 178 -7.34 -34.50 -0.50
CA ALA A 178 -7.64 -34.87 0.86
C ALA A 178 -6.54 -35.73 1.49
N SER A 179 -5.32 -35.25 1.74
CA SER A 179 -4.45 -36.08 2.59
C SER A 179 -3.20 -35.48 3.22
N SER A 180 -2.88 -34.17 3.12
CA SER A 180 -1.71 -33.70 3.87
C SER A 180 -1.72 -32.29 4.47
N LEU A 181 -2.78 -31.52 4.26
CA LEU A 181 -3.14 -30.36 5.11
C LEU A 181 -4.59 -30.57 5.49
N ALA A 182 -4.80 -31.21 6.62
CA ALA A 182 -6.04 -31.83 7.07
C ALA A 182 -7.08 -30.81 7.57
N GLU A 183 -7.44 -29.81 6.77
CA GLU A 183 -8.76 -29.17 6.84
C GLU A 183 -9.05 -28.57 5.47
N PRO A 184 -10.29 -28.70 4.90
CA PRO A 184 -10.64 -27.95 3.72
C PRO A 184 -10.34 -26.49 3.99
N LEU A 185 -9.73 -25.78 3.01
CA LEU A 185 -9.49 -24.33 3.09
C LEU A 185 -10.82 -23.66 3.45
N GLY A 186 -11.07 -23.48 4.75
CA GLY A 186 -12.29 -22.94 5.29
C GLY A 186 -12.59 -21.56 4.71
N THR A 187 -13.52 -20.85 5.26
CA THR A 187 -13.86 -19.49 4.86
C THR A 187 -12.60 -18.66 4.62
N ARG A 188 -12.43 -18.15 3.41
CA ARG A 188 -11.24 -17.41 2.96
C ARG A 188 -11.63 -16.18 2.17
N ILE A 189 -10.76 -15.19 2.15
CA ILE A 189 -10.84 -14.06 1.21
C ILE A 189 -9.62 -14.08 0.32
N ALA A 190 -9.79 -13.64 -0.92
CA ALA A 190 -8.71 -13.59 -1.88
C ALA A 190 -8.69 -12.24 -2.61
N SER A 191 -7.52 -11.88 -3.09
CA SER A 191 -7.32 -10.73 -3.96
C SER A 191 -6.19 -11.04 -4.93
N VAL A 192 -6.07 -10.22 -5.97
CA VAL A 192 -5.01 -10.36 -6.97
C VAL A 192 -4.22 -9.07 -7.03
N PHE A 193 -2.91 -9.18 -7.09
CA PHE A 193 -2.00 -8.09 -7.43
C PHE A 193 -1.15 -8.50 -8.62
N ALA A 194 -1.27 -7.79 -9.73
CA ALA A 194 -0.68 -8.18 -11.02
C ALA A 194 -1.06 -9.63 -11.39
N THR A 195 -0.09 -10.53 -11.44
CA THR A 195 -0.26 -11.95 -11.74
C THR A 195 -0.32 -12.83 -10.48
N VAL A 196 -0.15 -12.24 -9.31
CA VAL A 196 -0.06 -12.95 -8.03
C VAL A 196 -1.41 -12.98 -7.35
N GLN A 197 -1.89 -14.18 -6.99
CA GLN A 197 -3.08 -14.36 -6.18
C GLN A 197 -2.72 -14.47 -4.70
N LEU A 198 -3.40 -13.70 -3.87
CA LEU A 198 -3.25 -13.71 -2.42
C LEU A 198 -4.52 -14.29 -1.78
N ILE A 199 -4.33 -15.26 -0.90
CA ILE A 199 -5.42 -15.94 -0.22
C ILE A 199 -5.18 -15.88 1.29
N LEU A 200 -6.16 -15.37 2.01
CA LEU A 200 -6.12 -15.22 3.45
C LEU A 200 -7.24 -16.08 4.08
N PRO A 201 -6.88 -17.22 4.72
CA PRO A 201 -7.83 -18.02 5.49
C PRO A 201 -8.35 -17.24 6.69
N LEU A 202 -9.64 -17.28 6.93
CA LEU A 202 -10.30 -16.57 8.04
C LEU A 202 -10.60 -17.48 9.24
N THR A 203 -10.49 -18.80 9.08
CA THR A 203 -10.76 -19.78 10.13
C THR A 203 -9.86 -19.52 11.34
N GLY A 204 -10.47 -19.37 12.51
CA GLY A 204 -9.76 -19.10 13.77
C GLY A 204 -9.23 -17.66 13.94
N VAL A 205 -9.38 -16.80 12.93
CA VAL A 205 -8.91 -15.40 12.97
C VAL A 205 -10.07 -14.43 13.10
N VAL A 206 -11.20 -14.73 12.48
CA VAL A 206 -12.40 -13.89 12.43
C VAL A 206 -13.60 -14.73 12.86
N ASP A 207 -14.50 -14.11 13.63
CA ASP A 207 -15.84 -14.66 13.87
C ASP A 207 -16.65 -14.51 12.57
N ILE A 208 -16.85 -15.63 11.87
CA ILE A 208 -17.49 -15.66 10.55
C ILE A 208 -18.95 -15.18 10.63
N ASP A 209 -19.67 -15.53 11.68
CA ASP A 209 -21.07 -15.13 11.83
C ASP A 209 -21.17 -13.62 12.08
N ALA A 210 -20.29 -13.08 12.92
CA ALA A 210 -20.20 -11.63 13.14
C ALA A 210 -19.79 -10.90 11.85
N PHE A 211 -18.89 -11.47 11.06
CA PHE A 211 -18.46 -10.91 9.79
C PHE A 211 -19.58 -10.90 8.74
N LYS A 212 -20.31 -12.01 8.58
CA LYS A 212 -21.52 -12.09 7.74
C LYS A 212 -22.56 -11.07 8.14
N ALA A 213 -22.85 -10.96 9.44
CA ALA A 213 -23.79 -9.97 9.96
C ALA A 213 -23.35 -8.52 9.65
N LYS A 214 -22.05 -8.25 9.64
CA LYS A 214 -21.51 -6.92 9.27
C LYS A 214 -21.66 -6.63 7.78
N ILE A 215 -21.41 -7.62 6.92
CA ILE A 215 -21.64 -7.49 5.47
C ILE A 215 -23.14 -7.25 5.21
N GLN A 216 -24.03 -8.04 5.85
CA GLN A 216 -25.46 -7.88 5.69
C GLN A 216 -25.92 -6.47 6.09
N LYS A 217 -25.43 -5.93 7.20
CA LYS A 217 -25.74 -4.53 7.61
C LYS A 217 -25.28 -3.50 6.60
N LYS A 218 -24.15 -3.73 5.92
CA LYS A 218 -23.69 -2.83 4.84
C LYS A 218 -24.63 -2.92 3.63
N ILE A 219 -25.05 -4.12 3.25
CA ILE A 219 -26.04 -4.33 2.18
C ILE A 219 -27.35 -3.62 2.52
N ASP A 220 -27.88 -3.81 3.73
CA ASP A 220 -29.12 -3.16 4.17
C ASP A 220 -29.05 -1.64 4.16
N LYS A 221 -27.86 -1.06 4.42
CA LYS A 221 -27.63 0.38 4.31
C LYS A 221 -27.65 0.83 2.87
N ILE A 222 -26.94 0.13 1.99
CA ILE A 222 -26.90 0.45 0.54
C ILE A 222 -28.29 0.30 -0.07
N ASP A 223 -29.06 -0.72 0.31
CA ASP A 223 -30.46 -0.91 -0.14
C ASP A 223 -31.34 0.28 0.21
N LYS A 224 -31.17 0.87 1.41
CA LYS A 224 -31.87 2.09 1.81
C LYS A 224 -31.45 3.30 1.00
N GLU A 225 -30.17 3.44 0.68
CA GLU A 225 -29.64 4.52 -0.15
C GLU A 225 -30.14 4.39 -1.59
N ILE A 226 -30.15 3.18 -2.16
CA ILE A 226 -30.73 2.87 -3.48
C ILE A 226 -32.22 3.23 -3.50
N ALA A 227 -32.98 2.78 -2.49
CA ALA A 227 -34.42 3.09 -2.42
C ALA A 227 -34.67 4.60 -2.32
N SER A 228 -33.88 5.32 -1.53
CA SER A 228 -33.97 6.78 -1.40
C SER A 228 -33.66 7.51 -2.71
N THR A 229 -32.59 7.07 -3.39
CA THR A 229 -32.17 7.67 -4.68
C THR A 229 -33.19 7.40 -5.78
N ASN A 230 -33.73 6.17 -5.85
CA ASN A 230 -34.80 5.80 -6.76
C ASN A 230 -36.08 6.61 -6.50
N ALA A 231 -36.46 6.79 -5.22
CA ALA A 231 -37.62 7.62 -4.87
C ALA A 231 -37.44 9.09 -5.29
N ARG A 232 -36.22 9.63 -5.17
CA ARG A 232 -35.89 10.97 -5.65
C ARG A 232 -35.98 11.08 -7.18
N LEU A 233 -35.42 10.12 -7.91
CA LEU A 233 -35.45 10.09 -9.38
C LEU A 233 -36.85 9.81 -9.94
N SER A 234 -37.69 9.11 -9.21
CA SER A 234 -39.11 8.88 -9.58
C SER A 234 -40.06 10.07 -9.28
N ASN A 235 -39.56 11.04 -8.49
CA ASN A 235 -40.34 12.23 -8.18
C ASN A 235 -40.26 13.26 -9.31
N SER A 236 -41.35 13.40 -10.10
CA SER A 236 -41.42 14.36 -11.23
C SER A 236 -41.07 15.78 -10.80
N LYS A 237 -41.53 16.23 -9.62
CA LYS A 237 -41.23 17.58 -9.11
C LYS A 237 -39.72 17.78 -8.81
N PHE A 238 -39.01 16.74 -8.45
CA PHE A 238 -37.55 16.79 -8.27
C PHE A 238 -36.88 16.90 -9.63
N VAL A 239 -37.23 16.01 -10.56
CA VAL A 239 -36.61 15.95 -11.90
C VAL A 239 -36.83 17.23 -12.71
N GLU A 240 -38.01 17.86 -12.56
CA GLU A 240 -38.33 19.11 -13.26
C GLU A 240 -37.64 20.35 -12.67
N ARG A 241 -37.30 20.33 -11.36
CA ARG A 241 -36.70 21.48 -10.66
C ARG A 241 -35.18 21.39 -10.52
N ALA A 242 -34.65 20.21 -10.54
CA ALA A 242 -33.21 20.00 -10.45
C ALA A 242 -32.51 20.30 -11.78
N THR A 243 -31.26 20.76 -11.72
CA THR A 243 -30.46 20.92 -12.94
C THR A 243 -30.17 19.56 -13.57
N PRO A 244 -29.97 19.47 -14.89
CA PRO A 244 -29.62 18.19 -15.56
C PRO A 244 -28.41 17.51 -14.95
N GLU A 245 -27.42 18.26 -14.46
CA GLU A 245 -26.23 17.79 -13.81
C GLU A 245 -26.55 17.03 -12.50
N VAL A 246 -27.42 17.58 -11.64
CA VAL A 246 -27.83 16.96 -10.37
C VAL A 246 -28.66 15.68 -10.61
N VAL A 247 -29.45 15.63 -11.68
CA VAL A 247 -30.17 14.41 -12.06
C VAL A 247 -29.23 13.35 -12.59
N GLN A 248 -28.21 13.74 -13.38
CA GLN A 248 -27.21 12.81 -13.88
C GLN A 248 -26.35 12.28 -12.74
N GLU A 249 -25.89 13.12 -11.83
CA GLU A 249 -25.12 12.73 -10.64
C GLU A 249 -25.89 11.73 -9.77
N ALA A 250 -27.21 11.92 -9.61
CA ALA A 250 -28.05 10.96 -8.88
C ALA A 250 -28.16 9.60 -9.59
N LYS A 251 -28.18 9.58 -10.93
CA LYS A 251 -28.18 8.34 -11.72
C LYS A 251 -26.83 7.63 -11.63
N ASP A 252 -25.75 8.36 -11.75
CA ASP A 252 -24.39 7.81 -11.66
C ASP A 252 -24.15 7.21 -10.26
N SER A 253 -24.61 7.92 -9.21
CA SER A 253 -24.58 7.41 -7.83
C SER A 253 -25.40 6.13 -7.66
N LEU A 254 -26.56 6.01 -8.32
CA LEU A 254 -27.39 4.81 -8.28
C LEU A 254 -26.66 3.62 -8.88
N VAL A 255 -26.05 3.77 -10.05
CA VAL A 255 -25.26 2.72 -10.72
C VAL A 255 -24.10 2.25 -9.84
N GLU A 256 -23.42 3.20 -9.19
CA GLU A 256 -22.29 2.85 -8.29
C GLU A 256 -22.78 2.11 -7.03
N LEU A 257 -23.90 2.51 -6.43
CA LEU A 257 -24.51 1.82 -5.29
C LEU A 257 -24.96 0.39 -5.65
N GLU A 258 -25.57 0.21 -6.81
CA GLU A 258 -25.99 -1.12 -7.31
C GLU A 258 -24.78 -2.04 -7.51
N LYS A 259 -23.70 -1.52 -8.08
CA LYS A 259 -22.44 -2.26 -8.24
C LYS A 259 -21.81 -2.63 -6.89
N GLN A 260 -21.77 -1.72 -5.94
CA GLN A 260 -21.27 -1.99 -4.59
C GLN A 260 -22.11 -3.05 -3.88
N ARG A 261 -23.43 -3.01 -4.04
CA ARG A 261 -24.35 -4.03 -3.53
C ARG A 261 -24.06 -5.41 -4.11
N GLU A 262 -23.88 -5.51 -5.42
CA GLU A 262 -23.58 -6.76 -6.11
C GLU A 262 -22.28 -7.39 -5.58
N ILE A 263 -21.21 -6.61 -5.48
CA ILE A 263 -19.93 -7.05 -4.92
C ILE A 263 -20.09 -7.60 -3.48
N LEU A 264 -20.89 -6.92 -2.65
CA LEU A 264 -21.11 -7.38 -1.28
C LEU A 264 -21.97 -8.65 -1.20
N LEU A 265 -22.93 -8.82 -2.13
CA LEU A 265 -23.75 -10.05 -2.22
C LEU A 265 -22.93 -11.25 -2.69
N GLU A 266 -22.12 -11.07 -3.74
CA GLU A 266 -21.18 -12.11 -4.19
C GLU A 266 -20.25 -12.54 -3.06
N ARG A 267 -19.75 -11.55 -2.31
CA ARG A 267 -18.90 -11.80 -1.17
C ARG A 267 -19.62 -12.59 -0.07
N LEU A 268 -20.87 -12.26 0.24
CA LEU A 268 -21.66 -12.97 1.24
C LEU A 268 -21.91 -14.43 0.86
N GLN A 269 -21.99 -14.72 -0.45
CA GLN A 269 -22.16 -16.08 -0.98
C GLN A 269 -20.88 -16.94 -0.89
N GLN A 270 -19.69 -16.32 -0.77
CA GLN A 270 -18.42 -17.03 -0.63
C GLN A 270 -18.21 -17.61 0.79
N PHE A 271 -19.04 -17.25 1.74
CA PHE A 271 -19.00 -17.67 3.14
C PHE A 271 -20.17 -18.60 3.51
#